data_2677a55f066f28719b2ea10b6cb12757
#
_entry.id   2677a55f066f28719b2ea10b6cb12757
#
_cell.length_a   1.000
_cell.length_b   1.000
_cell.length_c   1.000
_cell.angle_alpha   90.00
_cell.angle_beta   90.00
_cell.angle_gamma   90.00
#
_symmetry.space_group_name_H-M   'P 1'
#
loop_
_entity.id
_entity.type
_entity.pdbx_description
1 polymer ?
#
loop_
_entity_poly.entity_id
_entity_poly.type
_entity_poly.pdbx_seq_one_letter_code
_entity_poly.pdbx_strand_id
1 'polypeptide(L)' 'MKKEIIELEDLPSISVKEFTGNLMIEQNSDEDKVMVCLPMESVKTMINILKQYL' A
#
# COMPACT_ATOMS: atom_id res chain seq x y z
N MET A 1 -15.14 5.19 2.63
CA MET A 1 -13.70 4.89 2.60
C MET A 1 -13.38 3.83 1.57
N LYS A 2 -12.37 4.08 0.75
CA LYS A 2 -11.97 3.13 -0.28
C LYS A 2 -10.90 2.18 0.24
N LYS A 3 -11.08 0.90 -0.02
CA LYS A 3 -10.08 -0.09 0.31
C LYS A 3 -9.88 -0.99 -0.90
N GLU A 4 -8.63 -1.11 -1.33
CA GLU A 4 -8.25 -1.95 -2.46
C GLU A 4 -7.40 -3.10 -1.96
N ILE A 5 -7.54 -4.25 -2.59
CA ILE A 5 -6.75 -5.43 -2.24
C ILE A 5 -6.07 -5.95 -3.48
N ILE A 6 -4.76 -6.17 -3.37
CA ILE A 6 -3.97 -6.75 -4.44
C ILE A 6 -3.64 -8.18 -4.05
N GLU A 7 -4.18 -9.13 -4.84
CA GLU A 7 -3.89 -10.55 -4.64
C GLU A 7 -2.58 -10.90 -5.30
N LEU A 8 -1.71 -11.56 -4.54
CA LEU A 8 -0.41 -12.00 -5.03
C LEU A 8 -0.38 -13.53 -5.04
N GLU A 9 0.36 -14.11 -5.98
CA GLU A 9 0.32 -15.55 -6.19
C GLU A 9 0.94 -16.35 -5.04
N ASP A 10 2.14 -16.01 -4.66
CA ASP A 10 2.85 -16.76 -3.62
C ASP A 10 3.19 -15.93 -2.39
N LEU A 11 2.54 -14.80 -2.25
CA LEU A 11 2.81 -13.87 -1.15
C LEU A 11 1.50 -13.43 -0.51
N PRO A 12 1.54 -12.98 0.75
CA PRO A 12 0.35 -12.42 1.37
C PRO A 12 -0.19 -11.23 0.58
N SER A 13 -1.49 -11.09 0.54
CA SER A 13 -2.13 -9.99 -0.18
C SER A 13 -1.75 -8.63 0.40
N ILE A 14 -1.81 -7.62 -0.45
CA ILE A 14 -1.54 -6.24 -0.05
C ILE A 14 -2.85 -5.46 -0.06
N SER A 15 -3.14 -4.78 1.02
CA SER A 15 -4.31 -3.90 1.07
C SER A 15 -3.86 -2.44 1.09
N VAL A 16 -4.63 -1.61 0.39
CA VAL A 16 -4.38 -0.17 0.31
C VAL A 16 -5.65 0.55 0.69
N LYS A 17 -5.56 1.44 1.65
CA LYS A 17 -6.72 2.21 2.09
C LYS A 17 -6.33 3.61 2.51
N GLU A 18 -7.30 4.51 2.52
CA GLU A 18 -7.11 5.88 3.00
C GLU A 18 -7.55 5.95 4.46
N PHE A 19 -6.74 6.60 5.27
CA PHE A 19 -7.04 6.77 6.68
C PHE A 19 -6.57 8.15 7.15
N THR A 20 -7.52 8.98 7.56
CA THR A 20 -7.28 10.32 8.09
C THR A 20 -6.31 11.15 7.24
N GLY A 21 -6.54 11.17 5.93
CA GLY A 21 -5.71 11.96 5.01
C GLY A 21 -4.38 11.33 4.66
N ASN A 22 -4.16 10.08 5.06
CA ASN A 22 -2.95 9.34 4.74
C ASN A 22 -3.30 8.11 3.93
N LEU A 23 -2.33 7.60 3.19
CA LEU A 23 -2.48 6.33 2.49
C LEU A 23 -1.82 5.24 3.33
N MET A 24 -2.57 4.19 3.62
CA MET A 24 -2.08 3.08 4.42
C MET A 24 -1.95 1.84 3.55
N ILE A 25 -0.75 1.27 3.50
CA ILE A 25 -0.46 0.08 2.73
C ILE A 25 -0.05 -1.02 3.71
N GLU A 26 -0.79 -2.13 3.68
CA GLU A 26 -0.52 -3.25 4.58
C GLU A 26 -0.33 -4.52 3.79
N GLN A 27 0.63 -5.33 4.22
CA GLN A 27 0.75 -6.69 3.72
C GLN A 27 0.29 -7.63 4.83
N ASN A 28 -0.69 -8.47 4.51
CA ASN A 28 -1.32 -9.35 5.49
C ASN A 28 -0.58 -10.67 5.58
N SER A 29 0.32 -10.76 6.56
CA SER A 29 1.07 -11.97 6.84
C SER A 29 0.59 -12.55 8.16
N ASP A 30 0.59 -13.88 8.28
CA ASP A 30 0.19 -14.55 9.51
C ASP A 30 1.16 -14.30 10.66
N GLU A 31 2.43 -14.10 10.33
CA GLU A 31 3.46 -13.94 11.34
C GLU A 31 3.80 -12.48 11.63
N ASP A 32 3.95 -11.68 10.58
CA ASP A 32 4.32 -10.29 10.71
C ASP A 32 3.43 -9.42 9.85
N LYS A 33 2.90 -8.38 10.47
CA LYS A 33 2.10 -7.42 9.74
C LYS A 33 2.98 -6.24 9.35
N VAL A 34 3.20 -6.09 8.05
CA VAL A 34 3.99 -4.97 7.53
C VAL A 34 3.03 -3.86 7.14
N MET A 35 3.27 -2.68 7.66
CA MET A 35 2.41 -1.54 7.38
C MET A 35 3.25 -0.31 7.07
N VAL A 36 2.84 0.39 6.00
CA VAL A 36 3.47 1.66 5.61
C VAL A 36 2.39 2.71 5.54
N CYS A 37 2.63 3.83 6.18
CA CYS A 37 1.69 4.95 6.20
C CYS A 37 2.34 6.13 5.48
N LEU A 38 1.69 6.62 4.42
CA LEU A 38 2.20 7.70 3.60
C LEU A 38 1.26 8.90 3.65
N PRO A 39 1.79 10.12 3.87
CA PRO A 39 0.97 11.31 3.67
C PRO A 39 0.50 11.37 2.21
N MET A 40 -0.71 11.87 1.99
CA MET A 40 -1.23 11.96 0.62
C MET A 40 -0.34 12.78 -0.31
N GLU A 41 0.33 13.77 0.22
CA GLU A 41 1.24 14.59 -0.59
C GLU A 41 2.44 13.80 -1.10
N SER A 42 2.79 12.69 -0.45
CA SER A 42 3.91 11.84 -0.88
C SER A 42 3.49 10.79 -1.89
N VAL A 43 2.19 10.57 -2.08
CA VAL A 43 1.70 9.55 -3.01
C VAL A 43 2.14 9.84 -4.44
N LYS A 44 2.11 11.10 -4.84
CA LYS A 44 2.51 11.50 -6.19
C LYS A 44 3.98 11.17 -6.44
N THR A 45 4.83 11.42 -5.46
CA THR A 45 6.25 11.10 -5.56
C THR A 45 6.44 9.59 -5.66
N MET A 46 5.70 8.83 -4.86
CA MET A 46 5.76 7.37 -4.90
C MET A 46 5.36 6.83 -6.28
N ILE A 47 4.31 7.40 -6.87
CA ILE A 47 3.88 7.00 -8.21
C ILE A 47 5.00 7.21 -9.22
N ASN A 48 5.68 8.35 -9.16
CA ASN A 48 6.77 8.65 -10.08
C ASN A 48 7.93 7.68 -9.93
N ILE A 49 8.24 7.28 -8.71
CA ILE A 49 9.28 6.30 -8.45
C ILE A 49 8.88 4.94 -9.00
N LEU A 50 7.65 4.51 -8.72
CA LEU A 50 7.17 3.19 -9.16
C LEU A 50 7.12 3.06 -10.67
N LYS A 51 6.82 4.13 -11.38
CA LYS A 51 6.79 4.11 -12.83
C LYS A 51 8.13 3.74 -13.46
N GLN A 52 9.22 3.96 -12.75
CA GLN A 52 10.56 3.62 -13.25
C GLN A 52 10.78 2.11 -13.30
N TYR A 53 9.93 1.33 -12.69
CA TYR A 53 10.03 -0.13 -12.66
C TYR A 53 9.10 -0.82 -13.65
N LEU A 54 8.37 -0.06 -14.44
CA LEU A 54 7.46 -0.63 -15.43
C LEU A 54 8.14 -0.90 -16.77
#